data_19932a6667c055c840a1bc3627207204
#
_entry.id   19932a6667c055c840a1bc3627207204
#
_cell.length_a   1.000
_cell.length_b   1.000
_cell.length_c   1.000
_cell.angle_alpha   90.00
_cell.angle_beta   90.00
_cell.angle_gamma   90.00
#
_symmetry.space_group_name_H-M   'P 1'
#
loop_
_entity.id
_entity.type
_entity.pdbx_description
1 polymer ?
#
loop_
_entity_poly.entity_id
_entity_poly.type
_entity_poly.pdbx_seq_one_letter_code
_entity_poly.pdbx_strand_id
1 'polypeptide(L)'
;MWKGNCLVLVMLASVAGAASAYPEYRVTIVGPPGSSAADINQAGAVVGSYPVGATNHGFINRGKGLVKLGALGSASGAVAVNDKGEVLGNWVGADGRSRGYIYSCGRQRDIGLIGARSVYTDINNAGYTIATGYADSDPSGYLRAPNGRLRDIGHLPVEHPITQVYSLNNRNQVAGKSGPLEFPEQPYRAVIWTRGTLRDLGDLGLTPNSAEAINDRGQATGFAAVNTGGPHDRVAYLYSNGSLVSIDDLSGGGLKYSEGRGINNHGHIVGYSDQLQGFVWRGRRMQGLNTLVDPKLGWNIWGPEAINDAGQIAATAVRNGVQYAIRLDLIRPHALSAPVLDADQAAELAAIAAPPAQAAALDRAEAEAQAREIVQPVAQ
;
A
#
# COMPACT_ATOMS: atom_id res chain seq x y z
N MET A 1 -47.45 -57.49 25.67
CA MET A 1 -45.97 -57.40 25.53
C MET A 1 -45.64 -56.17 24.70
N TRP A 2 -45.36 -55.08 25.35
CA TRP A 2 -44.99 -53.84 24.70
C TRP A 2 -43.50 -53.60 24.93
N LYS A 3 -42.75 -53.60 23.86
CA LYS A 3 -41.31 -53.24 23.92
C LYS A 3 -41.19 -51.75 23.69
N GLY A 4 -40.87 -51.00 24.73
CA GLY A 4 -40.51 -49.58 24.64
C GLY A 4 -39.10 -49.41 24.14
N ASN A 5 -38.88 -48.76 23.00
CA ASN A 5 -37.59 -48.29 22.55
C ASN A 5 -37.27 -46.98 23.25
N CYS A 6 -36.28 -47.00 24.10
CA CYS A 6 -35.68 -45.80 24.70
C CYS A 6 -34.76 -45.16 23.70
N LEU A 7 -35.14 -44.01 23.10
CA LEU A 7 -34.30 -43.18 22.25
C LEU A 7 -33.36 -42.37 23.16
N VAL A 8 -32.13 -42.71 23.23
CA VAL A 8 -31.11 -41.91 23.92
C VAL A 8 -30.67 -40.79 22.99
N LEU A 9 -31.18 -39.59 23.29
CA LEU A 9 -30.75 -38.37 22.62
C LEU A 9 -29.38 -37.95 23.17
N VAL A 10 -28.30 -38.27 22.44
CA VAL A 10 -26.96 -37.75 22.77
C VAL A 10 -26.88 -36.31 22.29
N MET A 11 -27.09 -35.35 23.22
CA MET A 11 -26.71 -33.96 22.97
C MET A 11 -25.16 -33.86 22.85
N LEU A 12 -24.69 -33.73 21.64
CA LEU A 12 -23.34 -33.24 21.38
C LEU A 12 -23.31 -31.74 21.73
N ALA A 13 -22.94 -31.43 22.96
CA ALA A 13 -22.53 -30.09 23.31
C ALA A 13 -21.26 -29.77 22.50
N SER A 14 -21.39 -28.96 21.46
CA SER A 14 -20.25 -28.34 20.81
C SER A 14 -19.61 -27.39 21.83
N VAL A 15 -18.59 -27.87 22.53
CA VAL A 15 -17.64 -27.01 23.21
C VAL A 15 -16.90 -26.27 22.10
N ALA A 16 -17.42 -25.09 21.75
CA ALA A 16 -16.64 -24.08 21.06
C ALA A 16 -15.49 -23.70 22.01
N GLY A 17 -14.41 -24.48 21.94
CA GLY A 17 -13.17 -24.14 22.62
C GLY A 17 -12.78 -22.75 22.14
N ALA A 18 -12.81 -21.78 23.05
CA ALA A 18 -12.15 -20.52 22.83
C ALA A 18 -10.68 -20.88 22.48
N ALA A 19 -10.36 -20.88 21.19
CA ALA A 19 -8.99 -20.97 20.73
C ALA A 19 -8.28 -19.81 21.42
N SER A 20 -7.43 -20.12 22.40
CA SER A 20 -6.53 -19.14 22.99
C SER A 20 -5.70 -18.60 21.82
N ALA A 21 -6.13 -17.46 21.30
CA ALA A 21 -5.47 -16.83 20.18
C ALA A 21 -4.12 -16.36 20.67
N TYR A 22 -3.12 -17.19 20.43
CA TYR A 22 -1.74 -16.77 20.60
C TYR A 22 -1.48 -15.66 19.59
N PRO A 23 -0.83 -14.57 19.99
CA PRO A 23 -0.54 -13.47 19.08
C PRO A 23 0.27 -13.98 17.87
N GLU A 24 -0.13 -13.56 16.68
CA GLU A 24 0.61 -13.86 15.46
C GLU A 24 1.69 -12.81 15.20
N TYR A 25 1.46 -11.59 15.68
CA TYR A 25 2.38 -10.48 15.54
C TYR A 25 2.90 -10.00 16.89
N ARG A 26 4.18 -9.68 16.90
CA ARG A 26 4.82 -8.90 17.96
C ARG A 26 4.83 -7.43 17.55
N VAL A 27 4.43 -6.54 18.46
CA VAL A 27 4.49 -5.09 18.26
C VAL A 27 5.85 -4.56 18.70
N THR A 28 6.53 -3.84 17.81
CA THR A 28 7.78 -3.13 18.06
C THR A 28 7.57 -1.64 17.85
N ILE A 29 7.80 -0.78 18.86
CA ILE A 29 7.77 0.68 18.70
C ILE A 29 9.01 1.09 17.89
N VAL A 30 8.81 1.82 16.80
CA VAL A 30 9.88 2.24 15.89
C VAL A 30 10.04 3.77 15.80
N GLY A 31 9.06 4.53 16.31
CA GLY A 31 9.09 5.98 16.38
C GLY A 31 8.79 6.51 17.78
N PRO A 32 9.11 7.79 18.09
CA PRO A 32 8.83 8.40 19.38
C PRO A 32 7.31 8.67 19.57
N PRO A 33 6.87 9.08 20.76
CA PRO A 33 5.49 9.55 20.96
C PRO A 33 5.06 10.59 19.93
N GLY A 34 3.83 10.47 19.41
CA GLY A 34 3.26 11.32 18.38
C GLY A 34 3.67 10.95 16.95
N SER A 35 4.52 9.94 16.76
CA SER A 35 4.98 9.55 15.41
C SER A 35 3.95 8.76 14.64
N SER A 36 4.09 8.80 13.30
CA SER A 36 3.38 7.94 12.34
C SER A 36 4.37 7.19 11.45
N ALA A 37 4.03 5.94 11.10
CA ALA A 37 4.75 5.18 10.09
C ALA A 37 4.25 5.54 8.70
N ALA A 38 5.11 5.41 7.69
CA ALA A 38 4.76 5.63 6.29
C ALA A 38 5.09 4.40 5.42
N ASP A 39 6.28 3.80 5.59
CA ASP A 39 6.72 2.72 4.72
C ASP A 39 7.71 1.78 5.42
N ILE A 40 7.91 0.59 4.83
CA ILE A 40 8.83 -0.46 5.28
C ILE A 40 9.51 -1.13 4.09
N ASN A 41 10.84 -1.27 4.13
CA ASN A 41 11.57 -2.02 3.11
C ASN A 41 11.69 -3.53 3.46
N GLN A 42 12.29 -4.32 2.55
CA GLN A 42 12.46 -5.77 2.72
C GLN A 42 13.39 -6.13 3.91
N ALA A 43 14.29 -5.23 4.31
CA ALA A 43 15.11 -5.42 5.50
C ALA A 43 14.40 -5.08 6.83
N GLY A 44 13.13 -4.66 6.78
CA GLY A 44 12.32 -4.28 7.94
C GLY A 44 12.67 -2.90 8.50
N ALA A 45 13.35 -2.05 7.72
CA ALA A 45 13.54 -0.65 8.09
C ALA A 45 12.24 0.13 7.87
N VAL A 46 11.77 0.84 8.89
CA VAL A 46 10.55 1.66 8.86
C VAL A 46 10.91 3.12 8.80
N VAL A 47 10.21 3.86 7.94
CA VAL A 47 10.29 5.32 7.86
C VAL A 47 8.95 5.95 8.24
N GLY A 48 8.99 7.25 8.55
CA GLY A 48 7.80 8.02 8.89
C GLY A 48 8.13 9.40 9.40
N SER A 49 7.21 9.98 10.14
CA SER A 49 7.37 11.32 10.71
C SER A 49 7.06 11.36 12.20
N TYR A 50 7.63 12.36 12.89
CA TYR A 50 7.40 12.60 14.32
C TYR A 50 7.36 14.11 14.57
N PRO A 51 6.61 14.56 15.60
CA PRO A 51 6.49 15.98 15.92
C PRO A 51 7.78 16.54 16.51
N VAL A 52 8.14 17.77 16.08
CA VAL A 52 9.21 18.59 16.65
C VAL A 52 8.67 20.00 16.80
N GLY A 53 8.26 20.37 18.02
CA GLY A 53 7.53 21.61 18.26
C GLY A 53 6.21 21.65 17.45
N ALA A 54 6.04 22.66 16.62
CA ALA A 54 4.85 22.83 15.77
C ALA A 54 4.98 22.18 14.38
N THR A 55 6.07 21.48 14.10
CA THR A 55 6.36 20.89 12.79
C THR A 55 6.62 19.39 12.90
N ASN A 56 6.67 18.69 11.76
CA ASN A 56 7.06 17.29 11.71
C ASN A 56 8.44 17.12 11.07
N HIS A 57 9.17 16.12 11.50
CA HIS A 57 10.46 15.71 10.93
C HIS A 57 10.44 14.23 10.56
N GLY A 58 11.18 13.88 9.51
CA GLY A 58 11.33 12.50 9.06
C GLY A 58 12.24 11.67 9.98
N PHE A 59 11.98 10.37 10.05
CA PHE A 59 12.86 9.40 10.70
C PHE A 59 13.01 8.13 9.85
N ILE A 60 14.08 7.35 10.14
CA ILE A 60 14.22 5.95 9.77
C ILE A 60 14.63 5.13 10.99
N ASN A 61 14.03 3.94 11.16
CA ASN A 61 14.41 2.94 12.15
C ASN A 61 14.79 1.63 11.47
N ARG A 62 16.06 1.23 11.57
CA ARG A 62 16.62 0.00 10.97
C ARG A 62 16.70 -1.17 11.96
N GLY A 63 15.92 -1.12 13.05
CA GLY A 63 15.97 -2.13 14.13
C GLY A 63 17.12 -1.94 15.15
N LYS A 64 18.04 -1.01 14.89
CA LYS A 64 19.15 -0.64 15.78
C LYS A 64 18.97 0.73 16.47
N GLY A 65 17.73 1.24 16.46
CA GLY A 65 17.37 2.54 16.99
C GLY A 65 16.92 3.53 15.91
N LEU A 66 16.36 4.61 16.38
CA LEU A 66 15.83 5.69 15.58
C LEU A 66 16.96 6.60 15.06
N VAL A 67 16.97 6.85 13.76
CA VAL A 67 17.77 7.90 13.12
C VAL A 67 16.85 9.05 12.74
N LYS A 68 17.02 10.21 13.36
CA LYS A 68 16.35 11.46 12.99
C LYS A 68 16.99 12.01 11.74
N LEU A 69 16.19 12.25 10.69
CA LEU A 69 16.73 12.69 9.40
C LEU A 69 17.05 14.18 9.39
N GLY A 70 16.56 14.94 10.37
CA GLY A 70 16.69 16.40 10.39
C GLY A 70 15.68 17.06 9.44
N ALA A 71 15.89 18.33 9.17
CA ALA A 71 15.07 19.10 8.24
C ALA A 71 15.94 19.95 7.31
N LEU A 72 15.63 19.98 6.02
CA LEU A 72 16.20 20.92 5.04
C LEU A 72 15.55 22.31 5.17
N GLY A 73 14.33 22.37 5.72
CA GLY A 73 13.54 23.58 5.90
C GLY A 73 12.72 23.54 7.18
N SER A 74 11.57 24.22 7.20
CA SER A 74 10.73 24.37 8.39
C SER A 74 10.07 23.08 8.84
N ALA A 75 9.71 22.22 7.91
CA ALA A 75 9.07 20.92 8.16
C ALA A 75 9.57 19.88 7.15
N SER A 76 9.60 18.63 7.55
CA SER A 76 9.93 17.52 6.66
C SER A 76 9.20 16.25 7.10
N GLY A 77 9.08 15.27 6.19
CA GLY A 77 8.55 13.95 6.50
C GLY A 77 9.22 12.92 5.60
N ALA A 78 9.41 11.70 6.09
CA ALA A 78 9.83 10.57 5.27
C ALA A 78 8.58 9.82 4.81
N VAL A 79 8.50 9.49 3.53
CA VAL A 79 7.31 8.89 2.90
C VAL A 79 7.57 7.49 2.34
N ALA A 80 8.79 7.21 1.89
CA ALA A 80 9.13 5.90 1.34
C ALA A 80 10.60 5.51 1.59
N VAL A 81 10.90 4.22 1.55
CA VAL A 81 12.26 3.69 1.73
C VAL A 81 12.49 2.49 0.81
N ASN A 82 13.54 2.54 -0.01
CA ASN A 82 13.93 1.41 -0.84
C ASN A 82 14.83 0.40 -0.09
N ASP A 83 15.16 -0.74 -0.73
CA ASP A 83 15.97 -1.79 -0.11
C ASP A 83 17.45 -1.43 0.05
N LYS A 84 17.91 -0.36 -0.62
CA LYS A 84 19.24 0.22 -0.38
C LYS A 84 19.26 1.09 0.90
N GLY A 85 18.11 1.34 1.52
CA GLY A 85 17.96 2.21 2.68
C GLY A 85 18.02 3.70 2.33
N GLU A 86 17.80 4.05 1.05
CA GLU A 86 17.57 5.42 0.63
C GLU A 86 16.14 5.82 1.00
N VAL A 87 15.98 6.97 1.64
CA VAL A 87 14.69 7.47 2.11
C VAL A 87 14.27 8.64 1.25
N LEU A 88 13.08 8.55 0.68
CA LEU A 88 12.39 9.66 0.06
C LEU A 88 11.56 10.40 1.09
N GLY A 89 11.55 11.71 1.00
CA GLY A 89 10.68 12.52 1.82
C GLY A 89 10.30 13.84 1.16
N ASN A 90 9.39 14.54 1.82
CA ASN A 90 8.99 15.89 1.42
C ASN A 90 9.45 16.90 2.49
N TRP A 91 9.76 18.12 2.06
CA TRP A 91 10.14 19.22 2.93
C TRP A 91 9.56 20.54 2.41
N VAL A 92 9.38 21.50 3.31
CA VAL A 92 8.83 22.81 2.98
C VAL A 92 9.95 23.84 2.98
N GLY A 93 10.18 24.48 1.85
CA GLY A 93 11.17 25.54 1.71
C GLY A 93 10.75 26.85 2.37
N ALA A 94 11.66 27.82 2.44
CA ALA A 94 11.38 29.16 3.00
C ALA A 94 10.31 29.91 2.21
N ASP A 95 10.07 29.53 0.94
CA ASP A 95 9.03 30.03 0.07
C ASP A 95 7.65 29.36 0.30
N GLY A 96 7.53 28.50 1.31
CA GLY A 96 6.31 27.76 1.64
C GLY A 96 5.97 26.60 0.69
N ARG A 97 6.83 26.31 -0.30
CA ARG A 97 6.56 25.29 -1.31
C ARG A 97 7.10 23.92 -0.88
N SER A 98 6.29 22.88 -1.14
CA SER A 98 6.69 21.48 -0.89
C SER A 98 7.61 20.97 -2.00
N ARG A 99 8.71 20.34 -1.60
CA ARG A 99 9.77 19.75 -2.44
C ARG A 99 10.11 18.35 -1.96
N GLY A 100 10.76 17.57 -2.85
CA GLY A 100 11.30 16.26 -2.46
C GLY A 100 12.73 16.34 -1.94
N TYR A 101 13.10 15.38 -1.09
CA TYR A 101 14.50 15.09 -0.76
C TYR A 101 14.75 13.59 -0.78
N ILE A 102 16.01 13.22 -1.00
CA ILE A 102 16.51 11.86 -0.76
C ILE A 102 17.54 11.92 0.36
N TYR A 103 17.36 11.08 1.39
CA TYR A 103 18.36 10.84 2.42
C TYR A 103 19.09 9.53 2.11
N SER A 104 20.40 9.60 1.99
CA SER A 104 21.28 8.47 1.77
C SER A 104 22.64 8.73 2.41
N CYS A 105 23.29 7.71 2.98
CA CYS A 105 24.62 7.79 3.59
C CYS A 105 24.77 8.95 4.60
N GLY A 106 23.76 9.19 5.42
CA GLY A 106 23.79 10.24 6.46
C GLY A 106 23.53 11.66 5.98
N ARG A 107 23.18 11.86 4.71
CA ARG A 107 22.97 13.19 4.10
C ARG A 107 21.62 13.29 3.42
N GLN A 108 20.97 14.44 3.57
CA GLN A 108 19.81 14.80 2.78
C GLN A 108 20.27 15.58 1.51
N ARG A 109 19.63 15.27 0.40
CA ARG A 109 19.82 15.97 -0.87
C ARG A 109 18.45 16.41 -1.38
N ASP A 110 18.26 17.71 -1.57
CA ASP A 110 17.10 18.26 -2.26
C ASP A 110 17.04 17.73 -3.69
N ILE A 111 15.89 17.23 -4.11
CA ILE A 111 15.63 16.78 -5.49
C ILE A 111 14.65 17.70 -6.23
N GLY A 112 14.33 18.84 -5.60
CA GLY A 112 13.59 19.92 -6.21
C GLY A 112 12.08 19.75 -6.15
N LEU A 113 11.41 20.65 -6.86
CA LEU A 113 9.96 20.63 -7.04
C LEU A 113 9.60 20.50 -8.53
N ILE A 114 8.37 20.08 -8.79
CA ILE A 114 7.79 19.94 -10.11
C ILE A 114 6.58 20.88 -10.16
N GLY A 115 6.62 21.90 -11.05
CA GLY A 115 5.61 22.95 -11.07
C GLY A 115 5.71 23.92 -9.88
N ALA A 116 4.58 24.40 -9.39
CA ALA A 116 4.51 25.34 -8.26
C ALA A 116 4.75 24.67 -6.91
N ARG A 117 4.41 23.40 -6.77
CA ARG A 117 4.68 22.52 -5.62
C ARG A 117 4.69 21.07 -6.09
N SER A 118 5.31 20.19 -5.31
CA SER A 118 5.24 18.75 -5.57
C SER A 118 5.07 17.95 -4.29
N VAL A 119 4.40 16.80 -4.44
CA VAL A 119 4.27 15.79 -3.39
C VAL A 119 4.90 14.52 -3.94
N TYR A 120 6.06 14.17 -3.44
CA TYR A 120 6.73 12.90 -3.73
C TYR A 120 6.13 11.81 -2.86
N THR A 121 5.90 10.62 -3.43
CA THR A 121 5.15 9.54 -2.77
C THR A 121 5.93 8.25 -2.65
N ASP A 122 6.77 7.88 -3.64
CA ASP A 122 7.44 6.58 -3.60
C ASP A 122 8.80 6.59 -4.31
N ILE A 123 9.70 5.64 -3.92
CA ILE A 123 11.04 5.42 -4.47
C ILE A 123 11.30 3.91 -4.62
N ASN A 124 11.76 3.49 -5.80
CA ASN A 124 12.12 2.09 -6.02
C ASN A 124 13.62 1.80 -5.83
N ASN A 125 14.01 0.53 -5.95
CA ASN A 125 15.39 0.06 -5.76
C ASN A 125 16.38 0.58 -6.81
N ALA A 126 15.90 1.04 -7.97
CA ALA A 126 16.73 1.68 -8.97
C ALA A 126 16.93 3.19 -8.72
N GLY A 127 16.27 3.75 -7.69
CA GLY A 127 16.33 5.16 -7.32
C GLY A 127 15.43 6.07 -8.17
N TYR A 128 14.48 5.49 -8.93
CA TYR A 128 13.40 6.26 -9.51
C TYR A 128 12.46 6.69 -8.41
N THR A 129 11.90 7.89 -8.55
CA THR A 129 10.88 8.42 -7.65
C THR A 129 9.66 8.86 -8.43
N ILE A 130 8.51 8.87 -7.79
CA ILE A 130 7.29 9.43 -8.36
C ILE A 130 6.81 10.61 -7.53
N ALA A 131 6.16 11.53 -8.20
CA ALA A 131 5.55 12.70 -7.58
C ALA A 131 4.32 13.17 -8.33
N THR A 132 3.37 13.75 -7.60
CA THR A 132 2.36 14.63 -8.17
C THR A 132 2.88 16.05 -8.13
N GLY A 133 3.05 16.65 -9.32
CA GLY A 133 3.40 18.05 -9.50
C GLY A 133 2.15 18.88 -9.72
N TYR A 134 2.15 20.12 -9.27
CA TYR A 134 1.05 21.06 -9.40
C TYR A 134 1.54 22.27 -10.19
N ALA A 135 1.17 22.34 -11.47
CA ALA A 135 1.29 23.55 -12.29
C ALA A 135 -0.08 24.20 -12.31
N ASP A 136 -0.16 25.48 -11.94
CA ASP A 136 -1.39 26.29 -12.00
C ASP A 136 -2.66 25.65 -11.39
N SER A 137 -2.52 24.81 -10.36
CA SER A 137 -3.53 24.02 -9.63
C SER A 137 -3.82 22.61 -10.15
N ASP A 138 -3.51 22.27 -11.40
CA ASP A 138 -3.85 20.96 -11.95
C ASP A 138 -2.79 19.91 -11.63
N PRO A 139 -3.11 18.84 -10.87
CA PRO A 139 -2.16 17.82 -10.51
C PRO A 139 -1.84 16.89 -11.69
N SER A 140 -0.56 16.76 -12.00
CA SER A 140 -0.03 15.81 -12.98
C SER A 140 0.96 14.86 -12.33
N GLY A 141 0.94 13.59 -12.75
CA GLY A 141 1.83 12.56 -12.26
C GLY A 141 3.16 12.53 -13.02
N TYR A 142 4.27 12.33 -12.30
CA TYR A 142 5.60 12.27 -12.88
C TYR A 142 6.41 11.11 -12.34
N LEU A 143 7.14 10.45 -13.23
CA LEU A 143 8.25 9.56 -12.91
C LEU A 143 9.57 10.32 -13.06
N ARG A 144 10.38 10.37 -12.01
CA ARG A 144 11.68 11.03 -11.99
C ARG A 144 12.80 10.01 -11.92
N ALA A 145 13.68 10.00 -12.91
CA ALA A 145 14.85 9.15 -12.93
C ALA A 145 15.93 9.63 -11.91
N PRO A 146 16.87 8.78 -11.50
CA PRO A 146 17.97 9.15 -10.58
C PRO A 146 18.81 10.33 -11.05
N ASN A 147 18.98 10.50 -12.38
CA ASN A 147 19.69 11.61 -13.01
C ASN A 147 18.85 12.92 -13.07
N GLY A 148 17.63 12.92 -12.54
CA GLY A 148 16.76 14.08 -12.50
C GLY A 148 15.81 14.24 -13.70
N ARG A 149 15.93 13.39 -14.75
CA ARG A 149 15.01 13.45 -15.90
C ARG A 149 13.59 13.13 -15.45
N LEU A 150 12.66 13.99 -15.83
CA LEU A 150 11.22 13.82 -15.58
C LEU A 150 10.54 13.19 -16.80
N ARG A 151 9.60 12.31 -16.53
CA ARG A 151 8.66 11.78 -17.49
C ARG A 151 7.26 12.02 -16.97
N ASP A 152 6.46 12.74 -17.73
CA ASP A 152 5.03 12.86 -17.50
C ASP A 152 4.36 11.53 -17.80
N ILE A 153 3.50 11.05 -16.91
CA ILE A 153 2.77 9.79 -17.07
C ILE A 153 1.44 9.95 -17.80
N GLY A 154 1.04 11.19 -18.12
CA GLY A 154 -0.17 11.48 -18.86
C GLY A 154 -1.45 11.37 -18.04
N HIS A 155 -2.56 11.41 -18.74
CA HIS A 155 -3.91 11.44 -18.18
C HIS A 155 -4.84 10.52 -18.97
N LEU A 156 -5.95 10.11 -18.35
CA LEU A 156 -7.07 9.54 -19.09
C LEU A 156 -7.72 10.62 -20.01
N PRO A 157 -8.32 10.22 -21.15
CA PRO A 157 -8.90 11.16 -22.11
C PRO A 157 -10.25 11.69 -21.63
N VAL A 158 -10.23 12.66 -20.73
CA VAL A 158 -11.40 13.36 -20.16
C VAL A 158 -11.17 14.87 -20.20
N GLU A 159 -12.20 15.69 -20.00
CA GLU A 159 -12.09 17.14 -19.88
C GLU A 159 -11.35 17.51 -18.58
N HIS A 160 -10.50 18.52 -18.61
CA HIS A 160 -9.69 19.00 -17.48
C HIS A 160 -9.06 17.85 -16.68
N PRO A 161 -8.20 17.02 -17.31
CA PRO A 161 -7.71 15.79 -16.72
C PRO A 161 -6.68 16.06 -15.64
N ILE A 162 -6.75 15.28 -14.56
CA ILE A 162 -5.71 15.20 -13.53
C ILE A 162 -5.16 13.79 -13.41
N THR A 163 -3.93 13.68 -12.90
CA THR A 163 -3.34 12.40 -12.49
C THR A 163 -2.58 12.57 -11.20
N GLN A 164 -2.91 11.75 -10.21
CA GLN A 164 -2.18 11.65 -8.94
C GLN A 164 -1.56 10.27 -8.80
N VAL A 165 -0.32 10.22 -8.32
CA VAL A 165 0.47 9.00 -8.22
C VAL A 165 0.75 8.66 -6.76
N TYR A 166 0.70 7.36 -6.43
CA TYR A 166 0.80 6.90 -5.05
C TYR A 166 1.91 5.86 -4.85
N SER A 167 2.08 4.89 -5.74
CA SER A 167 3.04 3.81 -5.55
C SER A 167 3.80 3.45 -6.82
N LEU A 168 5.05 3.00 -6.65
CA LEU A 168 6.01 2.70 -7.70
C LEU A 168 6.69 1.35 -7.42
N ASN A 169 6.59 0.40 -8.34
CA ASN A 169 7.29 -0.87 -8.20
C ASN A 169 8.71 -0.85 -8.83
N ASN A 170 9.46 -1.95 -8.66
CA ASN A 170 10.82 -2.08 -9.19
C ASN A 170 10.88 -2.27 -10.72
N ARG A 171 9.73 -2.41 -11.39
CA ARG A 171 9.59 -2.43 -12.86
C ARG A 171 9.25 -1.07 -13.45
N ASN A 172 9.29 0.00 -12.65
CA ASN A 172 8.86 1.35 -13.00
C ASN A 172 7.38 1.42 -13.43
N GLN A 173 6.52 0.55 -12.91
CA GLN A 173 5.07 0.70 -13.04
C GLN A 173 4.58 1.62 -11.92
N VAL A 174 3.71 2.55 -12.27
CA VAL A 174 3.19 3.59 -11.35
C VAL A 174 1.70 3.38 -11.15
N ALA A 175 1.27 3.22 -9.91
CA ALA A 175 -0.14 3.17 -9.53
C ALA A 175 -0.64 4.54 -9.06
N GLY A 176 -1.91 4.83 -9.32
CA GLY A 176 -2.53 6.08 -8.93
C GLY A 176 -3.97 6.19 -9.36
N LYS A 177 -4.41 7.43 -9.55
CA LYS A 177 -5.73 7.74 -10.10
C LYS A 177 -5.64 8.82 -11.16
N SER A 178 -6.55 8.79 -12.13
CA SER A 178 -6.71 9.82 -13.16
C SER A 178 -8.19 10.05 -13.45
N GLY A 179 -8.54 11.26 -13.77
CA GLY A 179 -9.92 11.65 -14.07
C GLY A 179 -10.06 13.17 -14.17
N PRO A 180 -11.27 13.70 -14.27
CA PRO A 180 -11.50 15.13 -14.36
C PRO A 180 -11.20 15.86 -13.04
N LEU A 181 -10.89 17.16 -13.09
CA LEU A 181 -10.59 17.98 -11.91
C LEU A 181 -11.86 18.39 -11.13
N GLU A 182 -13.01 18.46 -11.75
CA GLU A 182 -14.22 19.07 -11.19
C GLU A 182 -14.86 18.30 -10.04
N PHE A 183 -15.15 18.94 -8.93
CA PHE A 183 -15.78 18.43 -7.71
C PHE A 183 -17.23 18.94 -7.61
N PRO A 184 -18.22 18.17 -7.12
CA PRO A 184 -18.14 16.95 -6.29
C PRO A 184 -18.35 15.62 -7.01
N GLU A 185 -18.63 15.59 -8.30
CA GLU A 185 -19.15 14.40 -9.02
C GLU A 185 -18.09 13.64 -9.81
N GLN A 186 -16.84 13.63 -9.34
CA GLN A 186 -15.73 13.19 -10.18
C GLN A 186 -15.50 11.70 -10.20
N PRO A 187 -15.69 11.08 -11.34
CA PRO A 187 -15.37 9.68 -11.54
C PRO A 187 -13.86 9.50 -11.84
N TYR A 188 -12.96 9.85 -10.93
CA TYR A 188 -11.57 9.42 -11.13
C TYR A 188 -11.48 7.89 -11.07
N ARG A 189 -10.56 7.38 -11.87
CA ARG A 189 -10.35 5.96 -12.12
C ARG A 189 -8.99 5.52 -11.58
N ALA A 190 -8.95 4.34 -11.01
CA ALA A 190 -7.69 3.68 -10.67
C ALA A 190 -6.91 3.38 -11.94
N VAL A 191 -5.63 3.75 -11.95
CA VAL A 191 -4.77 3.59 -13.13
C VAL A 191 -3.43 2.96 -12.76
N ILE A 192 -2.85 2.23 -13.72
CA ILE A 192 -1.45 1.84 -13.74
C ILE A 192 -0.81 2.38 -15.01
N TRP A 193 0.27 3.13 -14.83
CA TRP A 193 1.13 3.51 -15.94
C TRP A 193 2.28 2.51 -16.09
N THR A 194 2.54 2.12 -17.34
CA THR A 194 3.65 1.23 -17.70
C THR A 194 4.25 1.70 -19.02
N ARG A 195 5.52 2.13 -19.01
CA ARG A 195 6.30 2.44 -20.23
C ARG A 195 5.66 3.41 -21.22
N GLY A 196 4.95 4.39 -20.74
CA GLY A 196 4.31 5.41 -21.59
C GLY A 196 2.83 5.17 -21.84
N THR A 197 2.27 4.08 -21.33
CA THR A 197 0.83 3.79 -21.45
C THR A 197 0.18 3.88 -20.08
N LEU A 198 -0.83 4.73 -19.95
CA LEU A 198 -1.71 4.80 -18.79
C LEU A 198 -2.92 3.90 -19.02
N ARG A 199 -3.14 2.94 -18.13
CA ARG A 199 -4.22 1.97 -18.23
C ARG A 199 -5.22 2.17 -17.10
N ASP A 200 -6.49 2.31 -17.44
CA ASP A 200 -7.62 2.20 -16.51
C ASP A 200 -7.79 0.75 -16.05
N LEU A 201 -7.93 0.55 -14.74
CA LEU A 201 -8.05 -0.78 -14.13
C LEU A 201 -9.49 -1.31 -14.12
N GLY A 202 -10.48 -0.51 -14.55
CA GLY A 202 -11.89 -0.82 -14.41
C GLY A 202 -12.47 -0.40 -13.07
N ASP A 203 -13.65 -0.92 -12.74
CA ASP A 203 -14.39 -0.63 -11.50
C ASP A 203 -15.18 -1.86 -11.01
N LEU A 204 -15.84 -1.71 -9.88
CA LEU A 204 -16.79 -2.68 -9.31
C LEU A 204 -18.24 -2.24 -9.52
N GLY A 205 -18.51 -1.53 -10.63
CA GLY A 205 -19.82 -1.03 -11.03
C GLY A 205 -20.05 0.44 -10.72
N LEU A 206 -19.20 1.08 -9.90
CA LEU A 206 -19.26 2.50 -9.59
C LEU A 206 -17.87 3.15 -9.56
N THR A 207 -17.88 4.47 -9.64
CA THR A 207 -16.73 5.35 -9.42
C THR A 207 -17.04 6.29 -8.23
N PRO A 208 -16.05 6.85 -7.52
CA PRO A 208 -14.62 6.86 -7.83
C PRO A 208 -13.89 5.59 -7.37
N ASN A 209 -12.70 5.34 -7.96
CA ASN A 209 -11.76 4.33 -7.51
C ASN A 209 -10.30 4.81 -7.63
N SER A 210 -9.41 4.22 -6.83
CA SER A 210 -8.00 4.63 -6.76
C SER A 210 -7.11 3.42 -6.52
N ALA A 211 -5.92 3.40 -7.13
CA ALA A 211 -4.87 2.41 -6.87
C ALA A 211 -3.81 3.03 -5.94
N GLU A 212 -3.78 2.57 -4.68
CA GLU A 212 -2.94 3.15 -3.63
C GLU A 212 -1.57 2.46 -3.53
N ALA A 213 -1.48 1.16 -3.86
CA ALA A 213 -0.23 0.41 -3.84
C ALA A 213 -0.14 -0.59 -5.00
N ILE A 214 1.11 -0.85 -5.44
CA ILE A 214 1.45 -1.82 -6.49
C ILE A 214 2.67 -2.63 -6.09
N ASN A 215 2.64 -3.96 -6.29
CA ASN A 215 3.78 -4.84 -6.07
C ASN A 215 4.58 -5.10 -7.36
N ASP A 216 5.71 -5.83 -7.26
CA ASP A 216 6.56 -6.17 -8.40
C ASP A 216 5.94 -7.19 -9.38
N ARG A 217 4.81 -7.79 -9.03
CA ARG A 217 4.02 -8.63 -9.94
C ARG A 217 3.04 -7.83 -10.78
N GLY A 218 2.91 -6.51 -10.54
CA GLY A 218 1.92 -5.65 -11.18
C GLY A 218 0.51 -5.80 -10.60
N GLN A 219 0.37 -6.44 -9.43
CA GLN A 219 -0.86 -6.48 -8.68
C GLN A 219 -0.99 -5.17 -7.90
N ALA A 220 -2.20 -4.64 -7.84
CA ALA A 220 -2.48 -3.37 -7.13
C ALA A 220 -3.64 -3.53 -6.16
N THR A 221 -3.68 -2.65 -5.18
CA THR A 221 -4.77 -2.51 -4.22
C THR A 221 -5.12 -1.03 -4.01
N GLY A 222 -6.27 -0.79 -3.46
CA GLY A 222 -6.77 0.54 -3.14
C GLY A 222 -8.23 0.45 -2.73
N PHE A 223 -9.06 1.36 -3.21
CA PHE A 223 -10.50 1.30 -2.99
C PHE A 223 -11.28 1.45 -4.31
N ALA A 224 -12.47 0.87 -4.34
CA ALA A 224 -13.45 1.05 -5.39
C ALA A 224 -14.82 1.34 -4.78
N ALA A 225 -15.55 2.32 -5.33
CA ALA A 225 -16.92 2.60 -4.92
C ALA A 225 -17.83 1.42 -5.27
N VAL A 226 -18.78 1.14 -4.40
CA VAL A 226 -19.80 0.10 -4.55
C VAL A 226 -21.17 0.64 -4.16
N ASN A 227 -22.24 0.10 -4.78
CA ASN A 227 -23.61 0.45 -4.43
C ASN A 227 -24.19 -0.58 -3.47
N THR A 228 -24.08 -0.31 -2.17
CA THR A 228 -24.69 -1.16 -1.12
C THR A 228 -25.77 -0.41 -0.34
N GLY A 229 -26.15 0.79 -0.83
CA GLY A 229 -27.20 1.63 -0.26
C GLY A 229 -26.72 2.88 0.49
N GLY A 230 -25.41 3.05 0.65
CA GLY A 230 -24.78 4.24 1.23
C GLY A 230 -24.10 5.14 0.19
N PRO A 231 -24.11 6.46 0.38
CA PRO A 231 -23.55 7.42 -0.61
C PRO A 231 -22.02 7.41 -0.69
N HIS A 232 -21.33 6.73 0.23
CA HIS A 232 -19.88 6.72 0.32
C HIS A 232 -19.31 5.30 0.50
N ASP A 233 -20.09 4.29 0.13
CA ASP A 233 -19.65 2.90 0.24
C ASP A 233 -18.47 2.66 -0.71
N ARG A 234 -17.37 2.19 -0.15
CA ARG A 234 -16.19 1.77 -0.90
C ARG A 234 -15.55 0.57 -0.25
N VAL A 235 -14.99 -0.28 -1.07
CA VAL A 235 -14.36 -1.52 -0.63
C VAL A 235 -12.93 -1.62 -1.13
N ALA A 236 -12.08 -2.22 -0.30
CA ALA A 236 -10.74 -2.60 -0.70
C ALA A 236 -10.81 -3.67 -1.80
N TYR A 237 -9.85 -3.64 -2.72
CA TYR A 237 -9.79 -4.58 -3.83
C TYR A 237 -8.38 -5.14 -4.04
N LEU A 238 -8.31 -6.26 -4.75
CA LEU A 238 -7.12 -6.75 -5.43
C LEU A 238 -7.32 -6.61 -6.95
N TYR A 239 -6.42 -5.89 -7.62
CA TYR A 239 -6.26 -5.94 -9.05
C TYR A 239 -5.16 -6.94 -9.42
N SER A 240 -5.48 -7.92 -10.25
CA SER A 240 -4.53 -8.92 -10.72
C SER A 240 -4.96 -9.44 -12.08
N ASN A 241 -4.00 -9.66 -13.00
CA ASN A 241 -4.25 -10.25 -14.31
C ASN A 241 -5.35 -9.56 -15.15
N GLY A 242 -5.49 -8.23 -14.99
CA GLY A 242 -6.50 -7.45 -15.73
C GLY A 242 -7.89 -7.43 -15.09
N SER A 243 -8.07 -8.04 -13.94
CA SER A 243 -9.34 -8.08 -13.21
C SER A 243 -9.22 -7.38 -11.85
N LEU A 244 -10.25 -6.64 -11.49
CA LEU A 244 -10.41 -5.98 -10.19
C LEU A 244 -11.47 -6.74 -9.40
N VAL A 245 -11.10 -7.23 -8.20
CA VAL A 245 -11.96 -8.06 -7.36
C VAL A 245 -12.00 -7.47 -5.95
N SER A 246 -13.20 -7.32 -5.39
CA SER A 246 -13.35 -6.93 -3.97
C SER A 246 -12.72 -7.99 -3.06
N ILE A 247 -11.96 -7.51 -2.06
CA ILE A 247 -11.41 -8.35 -1.00
C ILE A 247 -12.16 -8.18 0.33
N ASP A 248 -13.19 -7.36 0.32
CA ASP A 248 -14.06 -7.14 1.48
C ASP A 248 -15.03 -8.33 1.58
N ASP A 249 -14.81 -9.18 2.59
CA ASP A 249 -15.64 -10.32 2.94
C ASP A 249 -16.56 -10.03 4.14
N LEU A 250 -16.63 -8.77 4.58
CA LEU A 250 -17.39 -8.36 5.74
C LEU A 250 -18.89 -8.39 5.42
N SER A 251 -19.52 -9.53 5.68
CA SER A 251 -20.98 -9.72 5.60
C SER A 251 -21.66 -9.06 6.80
N GLY A 252 -22.05 -7.80 6.66
CA GLY A 252 -22.81 -7.07 7.68
C GLY A 252 -23.54 -5.91 7.05
N GLY A 253 -24.84 -5.74 7.31
CA GLY A 253 -25.56 -4.55 6.87
C GLY A 253 -24.99 -3.29 7.53
N GLY A 254 -24.80 -2.22 6.77
CA GLY A 254 -24.26 -0.94 7.20
C GLY A 254 -23.35 -0.33 6.15
N LEU A 255 -22.87 0.88 6.41
CA LEU A 255 -21.88 1.54 5.57
C LEU A 255 -20.64 0.65 5.43
N LYS A 256 -20.23 0.38 4.20
CA LYS A 256 -19.05 -0.40 3.91
C LYS A 256 -17.92 0.54 3.53
N TYR A 257 -16.93 0.64 4.39
CA TYR A 257 -15.75 1.41 4.14
C TYR A 257 -14.52 0.56 4.41
N SER A 258 -13.82 0.19 3.34
CA SER A 258 -12.49 -0.38 3.43
C SER A 258 -11.60 0.12 2.29
N GLU A 259 -10.30 0.19 2.54
CA GLU A 259 -9.28 0.56 1.55
C GLU A 259 -8.00 -0.23 1.79
N GLY A 260 -7.39 -0.73 0.71
CA GLY A 260 -6.06 -1.32 0.73
C GLY A 260 -5.01 -0.21 0.60
N ARG A 261 -3.99 -0.22 1.48
CA ARG A 261 -2.92 0.79 1.51
C ARG A 261 -1.56 0.25 1.13
N GLY A 262 -1.31 -1.04 1.37
CA GLY A 262 -0.05 -1.69 1.04
C GLY A 262 -0.26 -3.11 0.53
N ILE A 263 0.60 -3.55 -0.39
CA ILE A 263 0.57 -4.91 -0.96
C ILE A 263 2.00 -5.43 -1.14
N ASN A 264 2.28 -6.65 -0.66
CA ASN A 264 3.57 -7.29 -0.86
C ASN A 264 3.59 -8.20 -2.11
N ASN A 265 4.77 -8.78 -2.43
CA ASN A 265 4.90 -9.69 -3.58
C ASN A 265 4.22 -11.06 -3.40
N HIS A 266 3.72 -11.38 -2.21
CA HIS A 266 2.85 -12.54 -2.00
C HIS A 266 1.37 -12.24 -2.25
N GLY A 267 1.03 -10.97 -2.53
CA GLY A 267 -0.34 -10.50 -2.71
C GLY A 267 -1.07 -10.29 -1.38
N HIS A 268 -0.36 -10.27 -0.24
CA HIS A 268 -0.94 -9.89 1.03
C HIS A 268 -1.18 -8.38 1.05
N ILE A 269 -2.35 -7.97 1.49
CA ILE A 269 -2.78 -6.56 1.51
C ILE A 269 -2.98 -6.13 2.95
N VAL A 270 -2.55 -4.92 3.27
CA VAL A 270 -2.87 -4.23 4.53
C VAL A 270 -3.66 -2.97 4.23
N GLY A 271 -4.49 -2.55 5.17
CA GLY A 271 -5.32 -1.37 4.97
C GLY A 271 -6.24 -1.09 6.16
N TYR A 272 -7.22 -0.22 5.93
CA TYR A 272 -8.19 0.22 6.91
C TYR A 272 -9.60 -0.28 6.56
N SER A 273 -10.38 -0.56 7.58
CA SER A 273 -11.81 -0.85 7.50
C SER A 273 -12.53 -0.28 8.71
N ASP A 274 -13.73 0.26 8.52
CA ASP A 274 -14.56 0.77 9.65
C ASP A 274 -14.86 -0.31 10.69
N GLN A 275 -14.97 -1.57 10.25
CA GLN A 275 -15.32 -2.68 11.16
C GLN A 275 -14.11 -3.25 11.90
N LEU A 276 -12.94 -3.32 11.25
CA LEU A 276 -11.74 -3.96 11.78
C LEU A 276 -10.66 -2.97 12.18
N GLN A 277 -10.82 -1.70 11.79
CA GLN A 277 -9.75 -0.70 11.80
C GLN A 277 -8.57 -1.16 10.94
N GLY A 278 -7.37 -1.31 11.47
CA GLY A 278 -6.27 -1.90 10.71
C GLY A 278 -6.52 -3.38 10.40
N PHE A 279 -6.37 -3.77 9.13
CA PHE A 279 -6.50 -5.16 8.70
C PHE A 279 -5.28 -5.66 7.93
N VAL A 280 -5.15 -6.98 7.87
CA VAL A 280 -4.35 -7.71 6.89
C VAL A 280 -5.25 -8.69 6.14
N TRP A 281 -5.19 -8.66 4.80
CA TRP A 281 -5.83 -9.64 3.93
C TRP A 281 -4.79 -10.61 3.38
N ARG A 282 -5.04 -11.91 3.59
CA ARG A 282 -4.19 -13.00 3.13
C ARG A 282 -4.98 -14.30 3.12
N GLY A 283 -4.66 -15.22 2.21
CA GLY A 283 -5.40 -16.47 2.10
C GLY A 283 -6.91 -16.25 1.86
N ARG A 284 -7.27 -15.21 1.09
CA ARG A 284 -8.66 -14.77 0.80
C ARG A 284 -9.47 -14.35 2.04
N ARG A 285 -8.81 -14.02 3.13
CA ARG A 285 -9.47 -13.63 4.37
C ARG A 285 -8.94 -12.30 4.89
N MET A 286 -9.85 -11.39 5.23
CA MET A 286 -9.53 -10.15 5.93
C MET A 286 -9.55 -10.39 7.44
N GLN A 287 -8.49 -10.00 8.15
CA GLN A 287 -8.32 -10.18 9.59
C GLN A 287 -7.93 -8.85 10.23
N GLY A 288 -8.61 -8.47 11.32
CA GLY A 288 -8.27 -7.27 12.08
C GLY A 288 -6.95 -7.43 12.83
N LEU A 289 -6.02 -6.52 12.63
CA LEU A 289 -4.69 -6.55 13.25
C LEU A 289 -4.77 -6.51 14.78
N ASN A 290 -5.79 -5.87 15.34
CA ASN A 290 -6.03 -5.81 16.78
C ASN A 290 -6.32 -7.17 17.41
N THR A 291 -6.83 -8.14 16.62
CA THR A 291 -7.05 -9.53 17.08
C THR A 291 -5.83 -10.41 16.92
N LEU A 292 -4.82 -9.97 16.19
CA LEU A 292 -3.61 -10.72 15.87
C LEU A 292 -2.40 -10.37 16.76
N VAL A 293 -2.56 -9.39 17.65
CA VAL A 293 -1.59 -8.99 18.66
C VAL A 293 -2.07 -9.38 20.07
N ASP A 294 -1.17 -9.41 21.05
CA ASP A 294 -1.55 -9.69 22.45
C ASP A 294 -2.47 -8.55 22.96
N PRO A 295 -3.74 -8.84 23.29
CA PRO A 295 -4.69 -7.83 23.75
C PRO A 295 -4.29 -7.18 25.09
N LYS A 296 -3.49 -7.87 25.91
CA LYS A 296 -2.97 -7.34 27.19
C LYS A 296 -2.04 -6.14 27.01
N LEU A 297 -1.48 -5.96 25.82
CA LEU A 297 -0.59 -4.84 25.51
C LEU A 297 -1.35 -3.52 25.28
N GLY A 298 -2.68 -3.57 25.08
CA GLY A 298 -3.54 -2.38 24.98
C GLY A 298 -3.30 -1.54 23.72
N TRP A 299 -2.85 -2.16 22.62
CA TRP A 299 -2.68 -1.49 21.34
C TRP A 299 -4.00 -1.32 20.60
N ASN A 300 -4.19 -0.16 19.99
CA ASN A 300 -5.19 0.09 18.94
C ASN A 300 -4.46 0.43 17.64
N ILE A 301 -4.41 -0.54 16.72
CA ILE A 301 -3.75 -0.45 15.41
C ILE A 301 -4.80 -0.02 14.39
N TRP A 302 -4.71 1.24 13.94
CA TRP A 302 -5.71 1.79 13.02
C TRP A 302 -5.15 2.16 11.65
N GLY A 303 -3.84 2.40 11.53
CA GLY A 303 -3.22 2.88 10.30
C GLY A 303 -2.06 1.98 9.86
N PRO A 304 -2.30 0.74 9.35
CA PRO A 304 -1.28 0.01 8.61
C PRO A 304 -1.08 0.67 7.24
N GLU A 305 0.17 0.97 6.89
CA GLU A 305 0.50 1.70 5.66
C GLU A 305 1.22 0.80 4.64
N ALA A 306 2.15 -0.05 5.07
CA ALA A 306 2.94 -0.89 4.18
C ALA A 306 3.24 -2.26 4.79
N ILE A 307 3.48 -3.25 3.91
CA ILE A 307 3.82 -4.64 4.27
C ILE A 307 4.95 -5.14 3.36
N ASN A 308 6.00 -5.74 3.94
CA ASN A 308 7.08 -6.37 3.18
C ASN A 308 6.83 -7.87 2.92
N ASP A 309 7.72 -8.53 2.17
CA ASP A 309 7.58 -9.95 1.81
C ASP A 309 7.80 -10.91 3.00
N ALA A 310 8.47 -10.45 4.05
CA ALA A 310 8.54 -11.19 5.31
C ALA A 310 7.25 -11.12 6.15
N GLY A 311 6.23 -10.38 5.66
CA GLY A 311 4.97 -10.16 6.36
C GLY A 311 5.08 -9.16 7.52
N GLN A 312 6.17 -8.39 7.60
CA GLN A 312 6.29 -7.29 8.56
C GLN A 312 5.47 -6.10 8.06
N ILE A 313 4.76 -5.44 8.97
CA ILE A 313 3.86 -4.33 8.65
C ILE A 313 4.33 -3.06 9.35
N ALA A 314 4.50 -1.98 8.62
CA ALA A 314 4.62 -0.63 9.16
C ALA A 314 3.23 -0.08 9.45
N ALA A 315 2.98 0.36 10.67
CA ALA A 315 1.67 0.85 11.08
C ALA A 315 1.77 2.02 12.07
N THR A 316 0.68 2.79 12.11
CA THR A 316 0.44 3.77 13.17
C THR A 316 -0.59 3.18 14.14
N ALA A 317 -0.28 3.27 15.43
CA ALA A 317 -1.13 2.74 16.48
C ALA A 317 -1.17 3.66 17.70
N VAL A 318 -2.22 3.53 18.49
CA VAL A 318 -2.40 4.25 19.76
C VAL A 318 -2.29 3.27 20.92
N ARG A 319 -1.56 3.69 21.99
CA ARG A 319 -1.50 2.99 23.25
C ARG A 319 -1.57 3.98 24.39
N ASN A 320 -2.48 3.78 25.34
CA ASN A 320 -2.72 4.71 26.48
C ASN A 320 -2.93 6.17 26.03
N GLY A 321 -3.67 6.38 24.92
CA GLY A 321 -3.94 7.70 24.36
C GLY A 321 -2.77 8.34 23.61
N VAL A 322 -1.62 7.68 23.50
CA VAL A 322 -0.43 8.19 22.80
C VAL A 322 -0.24 7.42 21.48
N GLN A 323 -0.04 8.16 20.40
CA GLN A 323 0.24 7.62 19.06
C GLN A 323 1.72 7.25 18.91
N TYR A 324 1.98 6.15 18.18
CA TYR A 324 3.32 5.68 17.87
C TYR A 324 3.37 5.10 16.45
N ALA A 325 4.47 5.31 15.75
CA ALA A 325 4.87 4.46 14.66
C ALA A 325 5.35 3.12 15.23
N ILE A 326 4.79 2.04 14.71
CA ILE A 326 5.11 0.67 15.12
C ILE A 326 5.47 -0.19 13.90
N ARG A 327 6.19 -1.28 14.16
CA ARG A 327 6.34 -2.40 13.26
C ARG A 327 5.71 -3.64 13.89
N LEU A 328 4.89 -4.32 13.11
CA LEU A 328 4.37 -5.62 13.45
C LEU A 328 5.30 -6.68 12.86
N ASP A 329 5.91 -7.50 13.70
CA ASP A 329 6.79 -8.60 13.30
C ASP A 329 6.01 -9.92 13.36
N LEU A 330 5.87 -10.60 12.22
CA LEU A 330 5.18 -11.89 12.13
C LEU A 330 6.01 -12.95 12.88
N ILE A 331 5.51 -13.44 14.02
CA ILE A 331 6.22 -14.40 14.89
C ILE A 331 5.77 -15.84 14.69
N ARG A 332 4.71 -16.06 13.92
CA ARG A 332 4.17 -17.39 13.59
C ARG A 332 3.81 -17.51 12.11
N PRO A 333 4.80 -17.60 11.22
CA PRO A 333 4.53 -17.68 9.78
C PRO A 333 3.74 -18.93 9.38
N HIS A 334 3.72 -20.00 10.23
CA HIS A 334 3.00 -21.25 9.97
C HIS A 334 1.54 -21.27 10.48
N ALA A 335 1.11 -20.27 11.24
CA ALA A 335 -0.32 -20.06 11.51
C ALA A 335 -1.12 -19.70 10.24
N LEU A 336 -0.40 -19.48 9.16
CA LEU A 336 -0.89 -19.27 7.80
C LEU A 336 -1.12 -20.59 7.03
N SER A 337 -1.40 -21.72 7.70
CA SER A 337 -1.95 -22.86 6.98
C SER A 337 -3.17 -22.35 6.23
N ALA A 338 -3.02 -22.24 4.92
CA ALA A 338 -4.11 -21.88 4.03
C ALA A 338 -5.33 -22.76 4.43
N PRO A 339 -6.54 -22.19 4.48
CA PRO A 339 -7.72 -23.03 4.53
C PRO A 339 -7.56 -24.07 3.41
N VAL A 340 -7.91 -25.31 3.70
CA VAL A 340 -7.94 -26.34 2.67
C VAL A 340 -8.97 -25.85 1.68
N LEU A 341 -8.47 -25.23 0.62
CA LEU A 341 -9.31 -24.75 -0.49
C LEU A 341 -9.85 -25.99 -1.20
N ASP A 342 -11.11 -25.99 -1.54
CA ASP A 342 -11.60 -26.95 -2.53
C ASP A 342 -10.90 -26.71 -3.89
N ALA A 343 -11.00 -27.69 -4.79
CA ALA A 343 -10.28 -27.64 -6.06
C ALA A 343 -10.66 -26.43 -6.91
N ASP A 344 -11.89 -25.97 -6.83
CA ASP A 344 -12.40 -24.83 -7.61
C ASP A 344 -11.87 -23.50 -7.04
N GLN A 345 -11.84 -23.36 -5.72
CA GLN A 345 -11.25 -22.20 -5.02
C GLN A 345 -9.73 -22.10 -5.24
N ALA A 346 -9.05 -23.26 -5.26
CA ALA A 346 -7.61 -23.30 -5.54
C ALA A 346 -7.32 -22.91 -7.01
N ALA A 347 -8.14 -23.34 -7.96
CA ALA A 347 -8.00 -23.01 -9.37
C ALA A 347 -8.25 -21.51 -9.62
N GLU A 348 -9.26 -20.92 -8.98
CA GLU A 348 -9.56 -19.49 -9.09
C GLU A 348 -8.44 -18.62 -8.49
N LEU A 349 -7.88 -19.01 -7.34
CA LEU A 349 -6.71 -18.34 -6.74
C LEU A 349 -5.47 -18.47 -7.61
N ALA A 350 -5.24 -19.65 -8.20
CA ALA A 350 -4.12 -19.86 -9.11
C ALA A 350 -4.27 -18.98 -10.36
N ALA A 351 -5.47 -18.81 -10.88
CA ALA A 351 -5.76 -17.93 -12.00
C ALA A 351 -5.53 -16.45 -11.66
N ILE A 352 -5.89 -16.02 -10.45
CA ILE A 352 -5.68 -14.64 -9.97
C ILE A 352 -4.18 -14.38 -9.66
N ALA A 353 -3.47 -15.37 -9.12
CA ALA A 353 -2.07 -15.25 -8.71
C ALA A 353 -1.07 -15.50 -9.87
N ALA A 354 -1.47 -16.18 -10.92
CA ALA A 354 -0.61 -16.47 -12.06
C ALA A 354 -0.32 -15.21 -12.88
N PRO A 355 0.93 -14.91 -13.24
CA PRO A 355 1.19 -13.88 -14.23
C PRO A 355 0.54 -14.29 -15.56
N PRO A 356 -0.12 -13.38 -16.30
CA PRO A 356 -0.65 -13.71 -17.61
C PRO A 356 0.48 -14.21 -18.50
N ALA A 357 0.24 -15.28 -19.27
CA ALA A 357 1.23 -15.81 -20.21
C ALA A 357 1.76 -14.74 -21.18
N GLN A 358 0.95 -13.72 -21.48
CA GLN A 358 1.33 -12.51 -22.22
C GLN A 358 2.31 -11.61 -21.46
N ALA A 359 2.25 -11.50 -20.12
CA ALA A 359 3.19 -10.71 -19.35
C ALA A 359 4.59 -11.34 -19.36
N ALA A 360 4.68 -12.66 -19.27
CA ALA A 360 5.96 -13.38 -19.36
C ALA A 360 6.58 -13.32 -20.78
N ALA A 361 5.76 -13.25 -21.82
CA ALA A 361 6.22 -13.06 -23.19
C ALA A 361 6.65 -11.62 -23.47
N LEU A 362 5.94 -10.64 -22.90
CA LEU A 362 6.29 -9.22 -22.93
C LEU A 362 7.59 -8.95 -22.16
N ASP A 363 7.74 -9.52 -20.95
CA ASP A 363 8.96 -9.39 -20.14
C ASP A 363 10.20 -9.92 -20.87
N ARG A 364 10.07 -11.02 -21.65
CA ARG A 364 11.14 -11.53 -22.52
C ARG A 364 11.45 -10.63 -23.72
N ALA A 365 10.42 -10.18 -24.43
CA ALA A 365 10.59 -9.28 -25.58
C ALA A 365 11.23 -7.94 -25.18
N GLU A 366 10.98 -7.49 -23.98
CA GLU A 366 11.50 -6.26 -23.42
C GLU A 366 12.93 -6.36 -22.91
N ALA A 367 13.30 -7.48 -22.29
CA ALA A 367 14.67 -7.77 -21.94
C ALA A 367 15.55 -7.84 -23.21
N GLU A 368 15.04 -8.42 -24.28
CA GLU A 368 15.71 -8.47 -25.59
C GLU A 368 15.79 -7.09 -26.27
N ALA A 369 14.76 -6.24 -26.13
CA ALA A 369 14.78 -4.88 -26.67
C ALA A 369 15.76 -3.97 -25.91
N GLN A 370 15.83 -4.06 -24.58
CA GLN A 370 16.84 -3.36 -23.78
C GLN A 370 18.28 -3.82 -24.09
N ALA A 371 18.47 -5.11 -24.32
CA ALA A 371 19.78 -5.63 -24.72
C ALA A 371 20.23 -5.11 -26.10
N ARG A 372 19.29 -4.85 -27.01
CA ARG A 372 19.59 -4.29 -28.35
C ARG A 372 19.88 -2.79 -28.31
N GLU A 373 19.26 -2.04 -27.40
CA GLU A 373 19.50 -0.59 -27.25
C GLU A 373 20.88 -0.27 -26.64
N ILE A 374 21.43 -1.20 -25.86
CA ILE A 374 22.78 -1.08 -25.26
C ILE A 374 23.91 -1.36 -26.31
N VAL A 375 23.58 -2.01 -27.41
CA VAL A 375 24.56 -2.46 -28.42
C VAL A 375 24.64 -1.54 -29.65
N GLN A 376 23.91 -0.42 -29.73
CA GLN A 376 24.10 0.52 -30.82
C GLN A 376 25.39 1.35 -30.60
N PRO A 377 26.42 1.22 -31.49
CA PRO A 377 27.60 2.07 -31.43
C PRO A 377 27.20 3.50 -31.76
N VAL A 378 27.69 4.45 -30.96
CA VAL A 378 27.63 5.87 -31.24
C VAL A 378 28.35 6.09 -32.59
N ALA A 379 27.59 6.34 -33.63
CA ALA A 379 28.15 6.80 -34.89
C ALA A 379 28.75 8.20 -34.68
N GLN A 380 30.00 8.34 -35.09
CA GLN A 380 30.81 9.56 -35.06
C GLN A 380 30.21 10.66 -35.94
#